data_b87e8b3c45156b4d3c3986f432880fbf
#
_entry.id   b87e8b3c45156b4d3c3986f432880fbf
#
_cell.length_a   1.000
_cell.length_b   1.000
_cell.length_c   1.000
_cell.angle_alpha   90.00
_cell.angle_beta   90.00
_cell.angle_gamma   90.00
#
_symmetry.space_group_name_H-M   'P 1'
#
loop_
_entity.id
_entity.type
_entity.pdbx_description
1 polymer ?
#
loop_
_entity_poly.entity_id
_entity_poly.type
_entity_poly.pdbx_seq_one_letter_code
_entity_poly.pdbx_strand_id
1 'polypeptide(L)'
;LSEPKRNDFLKTIFNKYNYNKLRILENIIYCLPFTLFLIYQKQFIFSVILNLCVIIIMLFNFSGNLSVAIPTPFSKKPFEFTVGFRKTFYFFPIAYFLTYISVSVGNFNLSIFSMLLIGITCFSYYSKIENEYFVWNYNLSSKDFLLEKTKTCLIYFSLLSLPIIITLAVYFFNEIDILIVFFLLCYAYLTTIIFAKYSSFPNEMNMSQGILIAISFAFPPILLIFIPLFYSQSIKKLNTILND
;
A
#
# COMPACT_ATOMS: atom_id res chain seq x y z
N LEU A 1 -12.57 -6.05 7.61
CA LEU A 1 -13.33 -6.41 8.82
C LEU A 1 -13.65 -5.22 9.73
N SER A 2 -13.08 -4.07 9.50
CA SER A 2 -13.27 -2.86 10.32
C SER A 2 -13.86 -1.70 9.49
N GLU A 3 -14.85 -1.95 8.63
CA GLU A 3 -15.60 -0.86 8.02
C GLU A 3 -16.48 -0.21 9.09
N PRO A 4 -16.17 1.02 9.55
CA PRO A 4 -16.89 1.67 10.62
C PRO A 4 -18.37 1.80 10.29
N LYS A 5 -18.69 2.21 9.06
CA LYS A 5 -20.08 2.37 8.57
C LYS A 5 -20.89 1.09 8.64
N ARG A 6 -20.30 -0.06 8.23
CA ARG A 6 -20.96 -1.36 8.31
C ARG A 6 -21.17 -1.79 9.76
N ASN A 7 -20.16 -1.61 10.61
CA ASN A 7 -20.26 -1.97 12.02
C ASN A 7 -21.31 -1.14 12.76
N ASP A 8 -21.40 0.15 12.47
CA ASP A 8 -22.41 1.04 13.04
C ASP A 8 -23.81 0.63 12.56
N PHE A 9 -23.98 0.34 11.27
CA PHE A 9 -25.23 -0.19 10.72
C PHE A 9 -25.65 -1.51 11.38
N LEU A 10 -24.72 -2.45 11.54
CA LEU A 10 -25.02 -3.72 12.20
C LEU A 10 -25.40 -3.54 13.67
N LYS A 11 -24.78 -2.61 14.39
CA LYS A 11 -25.12 -2.29 15.78
C LYS A 11 -26.50 -1.64 15.93
N THR A 12 -27.02 -0.95 14.90
CA THR A 12 -28.37 -0.38 14.93
C THR A 12 -29.45 -1.43 14.70
N ILE A 13 -29.15 -2.49 13.93
CA ILE A 13 -30.13 -3.52 13.57
C ILE A 13 -30.13 -4.69 14.58
N PHE A 14 -28.94 -5.09 15.04
CA PHE A 14 -28.80 -6.27 15.88
C PHE A 14 -28.56 -5.91 17.34
N ASN A 15 -29.24 -6.64 18.26
CA ASN A 15 -28.91 -6.59 19.68
C ASN A 15 -27.45 -7.01 19.90
N LYS A 16 -26.82 -6.52 20.97
CA LYS A 16 -25.41 -6.79 21.31
C LYS A 16 -25.04 -8.29 21.23
N TYR A 17 -25.94 -9.17 21.66
CA TYR A 17 -25.75 -10.62 21.60
C TYR A 17 -25.67 -11.12 20.15
N ASN A 18 -26.64 -10.77 19.33
CA ASN A 18 -26.69 -11.19 17.91
C ASN A 18 -25.56 -10.57 17.08
N TYR A 19 -25.18 -9.34 17.37
CA TYR A 19 -24.01 -8.69 16.76
C TYR A 19 -22.73 -9.47 17.05
N ASN A 20 -22.47 -9.84 18.30
CA ASN A 20 -21.29 -10.63 18.66
C ASN A 20 -21.29 -12.00 18.00
N LYS A 21 -22.45 -12.69 18.00
CA LYS A 21 -22.60 -13.98 17.33
C LYS A 21 -22.28 -13.91 15.83
N LEU A 22 -22.79 -12.89 15.15
CA LEU A 22 -22.50 -12.65 13.73
C LEU A 22 -21.02 -12.40 13.48
N ARG A 23 -20.36 -11.62 14.33
CA ARG A 23 -18.92 -11.35 14.25
C ARG A 23 -18.07 -12.61 14.46
N ILE A 24 -18.45 -13.48 15.41
CA ILE A 24 -17.78 -14.77 15.62
C ILE A 24 -17.90 -15.62 14.35
N LEU A 25 -19.10 -15.74 13.82
CA LEU A 25 -19.38 -16.57 12.65
C LEU A 25 -18.62 -16.10 11.42
N GLU A 26 -18.57 -14.79 11.15
CA GLU A 26 -17.77 -14.20 10.07
C GLU A 26 -16.29 -14.54 10.20
N ASN A 27 -15.72 -14.36 11.39
CA ASN A 27 -14.30 -14.62 11.60
C ASN A 27 -13.95 -16.11 11.47
N ILE A 28 -14.81 -16.99 11.93
CA ILE A 28 -14.65 -18.45 11.74
C ILE A 28 -14.67 -18.80 10.26
N ILE A 29 -15.61 -18.25 9.48
CA ILE A 29 -15.70 -18.49 8.05
C ILE A 29 -14.40 -18.03 7.34
N TYR A 30 -13.87 -16.86 7.68
CA TYR A 30 -12.61 -16.38 7.10
C TYR A 30 -11.39 -17.23 7.47
N CYS A 31 -11.38 -17.83 8.65
CA CYS A 31 -10.28 -18.69 9.08
C CYS A 31 -10.42 -20.14 8.62
N LEU A 32 -11.60 -20.53 8.14
CA LEU A 32 -11.92 -21.91 7.76
C LEU A 32 -10.90 -22.51 6.76
N PRO A 33 -10.50 -21.85 5.66
CA PRO A 33 -9.52 -22.42 4.73
C PRO A 33 -8.15 -22.66 5.38
N PHE A 34 -7.71 -21.77 6.27
CA PHE A 34 -6.46 -21.94 6.99
C PHE A 34 -6.51 -23.06 8.03
N THR A 35 -7.64 -23.19 8.73
CA THR A 35 -7.84 -24.28 9.70
C THR A 35 -7.87 -25.64 9.00
N LEU A 36 -8.54 -25.74 7.86
CA LEU A 36 -8.57 -26.97 7.05
C LEU A 36 -7.19 -27.35 6.54
N PHE A 37 -6.40 -26.36 6.10
CA PHE A 37 -5.03 -26.60 5.67
C PHE A 37 -4.16 -27.13 6.82
N LEU A 38 -4.23 -26.54 8.02
CA LEU A 38 -3.48 -27.00 9.19
C LEU A 38 -3.89 -28.40 9.64
N ILE A 39 -5.19 -28.73 9.56
CA ILE A 39 -5.69 -30.09 9.84
C ILE A 39 -5.14 -31.09 8.81
N TYR A 40 -5.14 -30.72 7.52
CA TYR A 40 -4.57 -31.55 6.47
C TYR A 40 -3.08 -31.84 6.71
N GLN A 41 -2.32 -30.87 7.20
CA GLN A 41 -0.91 -31.00 7.59
C GLN A 41 -0.71 -31.73 8.93
N LYS A 42 -1.79 -32.26 9.55
CA LYS A 42 -1.79 -32.92 10.87
C LYS A 42 -1.28 -32.03 12.01
N GLN A 43 -1.30 -30.71 11.84
CA GLN A 43 -0.86 -29.73 12.83
C GLN A 43 -2.04 -29.24 13.69
N PHE A 44 -2.65 -30.15 14.44
CA PHE A 44 -3.87 -29.88 15.22
C PHE A 44 -3.70 -28.79 16.28
N ILE A 45 -2.53 -28.73 16.95
CA ILE A 45 -2.23 -27.73 17.98
C ILE A 45 -2.29 -26.33 17.40
N PHE A 46 -1.63 -26.10 16.24
CA PHE A 46 -1.64 -24.78 15.57
C PHE A 46 -3.02 -24.41 15.06
N SER A 47 -3.84 -25.37 14.63
CA SER A 47 -5.22 -25.14 14.23
C SER A 47 -6.06 -24.63 15.42
N VAL A 48 -5.90 -25.22 16.60
CA VAL A 48 -6.60 -24.77 17.83
C VAL A 48 -6.12 -23.37 18.24
N ILE A 49 -4.81 -23.13 18.25
CA ILE A 49 -4.22 -21.82 18.58
C ILE A 49 -4.75 -20.73 17.63
N LEU A 50 -4.80 -21.00 16.33
CA LEU A 50 -5.31 -20.05 15.34
C LEU A 50 -6.76 -19.66 15.63
N ASN A 51 -7.64 -20.62 15.90
CA ASN A 51 -9.04 -20.35 16.23
C ASN A 51 -9.19 -19.58 17.55
N LEU A 52 -8.39 -19.91 18.57
CA LEU A 52 -8.38 -19.16 19.84
C LEU A 52 -7.90 -17.71 19.64
N CYS A 53 -6.85 -17.48 18.87
CA CYS A 53 -6.39 -16.14 18.52
C CYS A 53 -7.47 -15.32 17.82
N VAL A 54 -8.22 -15.92 16.91
CA VAL A 54 -9.33 -15.27 16.20
C VAL A 54 -10.43 -14.82 17.16
N ILE A 55 -10.78 -15.66 18.12
CA ILE A 55 -11.79 -15.33 19.15
C ILE A 55 -11.28 -14.21 20.06
N ILE A 56 -10.01 -14.25 20.46
CA ILE A 56 -9.38 -13.22 21.29
C ILE A 56 -9.36 -11.88 20.54
N ILE A 57 -8.92 -11.85 19.29
CA ILE A 57 -8.89 -10.63 18.48
C ILE A 57 -10.28 -10.00 18.32
N MET A 58 -11.33 -10.84 18.27
CA MET A 58 -12.70 -10.35 18.19
C MET A 58 -13.16 -9.64 19.47
N LEU A 59 -12.69 -10.08 20.65
CA LEU A 59 -13.01 -9.44 21.94
C LEU A 59 -12.39 -8.03 22.04
N PHE A 60 -11.27 -7.80 21.34
CA PHE A 60 -10.71 -6.47 21.21
C PHE A 60 -11.43 -5.71 20.08
N ASN A 61 -12.38 -4.86 20.45
CA ASN A 61 -12.93 -3.87 19.53
C ASN A 61 -11.82 -2.89 19.16
N PHE A 62 -11.06 -3.19 18.09
CA PHE A 62 -10.18 -2.23 17.44
C PHE A 62 -11.00 -1.22 16.64
N SER A 63 -11.93 -0.52 17.28
CA SER A 63 -12.50 0.71 16.76
C SER A 63 -11.57 1.87 17.12
N GLY A 64 -10.31 1.67 16.84
CA GLY A 64 -9.29 2.67 17.06
C GLY A 64 -9.13 3.52 15.82
N ASN A 65 -9.87 4.59 15.72
CA ASN A 65 -9.27 5.83 15.25
C ASN A 65 -8.23 6.24 16.31
N LEU A 66 -7.14 5.50 16.38
CA LEU A 66 -5.92 5.99 17.01
C LEU A 66 -5.43 7.13 16.11
N SER A 67 -6.06 8.29 16.25
CA SER A 67 -5.57 9.55 15.70
C SER A 67 -4.37 10.04 16.54
N VAL A 68 -3.45 9.13 16.83
CA VAL A 68 -2.14 9.53 17.32
C VAL A 68 -1.50 10.26 16.16
N ALA A 69 -1.38 11.57 16.29
CA ALA A 69 -0.68 12.41 15.33
C ALA A 69 0.81 12.10 15.43
N ILE A 70 1.24 10.98 14.81
CA ILE A 70 2.64 10.59 14.76
C ILE A 70 3.38 11.69 14.00
N PRO A 71 4.42 12.30 14.59
CA PRO A 71 5.24 13.26 13.88
C PRO A 71 5.87 12.54 12.68
N THR A 72 5.69 13.10 11.49
CA THR A 72 6.26 12.54 10.28
C THR A 72 7.43 13.39 9.81
N PRO A 73 8.52 12.77 9.30
CA PRO A 73 9.65 13.52 8.75
C PRO A 73 9.34 14.14 7.39
N PHE A 74 8.12 13.90 6.88
CA PHE A 74 7.71 14.34 5.55
C PHE A 74 7.11 15.75 5.59
N SER A 75 7.31 16.51 4.51
CA SER A 75 6.71 17.83 4.35
C SER A 75 5.18 17.75 4.33
N LYS A 76 4.53 18.87 4.65
CA LYS A 76 3.06 18.95 4.63
C LYS A 76 2.46 18.85 3.22
N LYS A 77 3.26 19.04 2.18
CA LYS A 77 2.87 18.94 0.76
C LYS A 77 3.81 17.97 0.04
N PRO A 78 3.30 17.02 -0.73
CA PRO A 78 1.90 16.57 -0.82
C PRO A 78 1.50 15.75 0.40
N PHE A 79 0.30 15.97 0.89
CA PHE A 79 -0.18 15.38 2.15
C PHE A 79 -0.48 13.87 2.07
N GLU A 80 -0.61 13.28 0.87
CA GLU A 80 -0.87 11.84 0.70
C GLU A 80 0.18 10.99 1.42
N PHE A 81 1.45 11.38 1.28
CA PHE A 81 2.54 10.68 1.93
C PHE A 81 2.48 10.82 3.46
N THR A 82 2.18 12.01 3.96
CA THR A 82 2.04 12.28 5.39
C THR A 82 0.87 11.49 6.00
N VAL A 83 -0.28 11.51 5.33
CA VAL A 83 -1.48 10.79 5.79
C VAL A 83 -1.30 9.28 5.63
N GLY A 84 -0.74 8.84 4.52
CA GLY A 84 -0.46 7.44 4.24
C GLY A 84 0.50 6.86 5.28
N PHE A 85 1.64 7.51 5.52
CA PHE A 85 2.62 7.08 6.49
C PHE A 85 2.05 6.93 7.90
N ARG A 86 1.24 7.88 8.37
CA ARG A 86 0.59 7.78 9.70
C ARG A 86 -0.30 6.55 9.85
N LYS A 87 -0.94 6.11 8.77
CA LYS A 87 -1.82 4.93 8.77
C LYS A 87 -1.06 3.62 8.68
N THR A 88 0.11 3.63 8.09
CA THR A 88 0.86 2.43 7.71
C THR A 88 2.26 2.36 8.30
N PHE A 89 2.60 3.24 9.26
CA PHE A 89 3.94 3.35 9.83
C PHE A 89 4.52 2.04 10.35
N TYR A 90 3.68 1.13 10.80
CA TYR A 90 4.08 -0.18 11.35
C TYR A 90 4.65 -1.14 10.29
N PHE A 91 4.37 -0.92 8.99
CA PHE A 91 4.97 -1.73 7.93
C PHE A 91 6.47 -1.47 7.76
N PHE A 92 6.94 -0.27 8.06
CA PHE A 92 8.36 0.06 7.90
C PHE A 92 9.26 -0.67 8.89
N PRO A 93 8.99 -0.69 10.21
CA PRO A 93 9.73 -1.52 11.15
C PRO A 93 9.69 -3.00 10.78
N ILE A 94 8.56 -3.52 10.29
CA ILE A 94 8.45 -4.91 9.82
C ILE A 94 9.38 -5.16 8.64
N ALA A 95 9.41 -4.27 7.63
CA ALA A 95 10.28 -4.39 6.48
C ALA A 95 11.76 -4.37 6.90
N TYR A 96 12.16 -3.47 7.79
CA TYR A 96 13.53 -3.40 8.30
C TYR A 96 13.91 -4.66 9.11
N PHE A 97 12.99 -5.17 9.91
CA PHE A 97 13.19 -6.41 10.65
C PHE A 97 13.35 -7.62 9.71
N LEU A 98 12.55 -7.71 8.66
CA LEU A 98 12.70 -8.75 7.63
C LEU A 98 14.05 -8.65 6.92
N THR A 99 14.53 -7.42 6.66
CA THR A 99 15.87 -7.22 6.09
C THR A 99 16.98 -7.73 7.04
N TYR A 100 16.83 -7.46 8.34
CA TYR A 100 17.76 -7.98 9.34
C TYR A 100 17.79 -9.52 9.36
N ILE A 101 16.61 -10.17 9.35
CA ILE A 101 16.51 -11.63 9.27
C ILE A 101 17.14 -12.14 7.96
N SER A 102 16.88 -11.47 6.85
CA SER A 102 17.44 -11.83 5.55
C SER A 102 18.96 -11.91 5.56
N VAL A 103 19.61 -10.92 6.16
CA VAL A 103 21.08 -10.92 6.32
C VAL A 103 21.55 -12.06 7.23
N SER A 104 20.86 -12.29 8.35
CA SER A 104 21.24 -13.35 9.30
C SER A 104 21.13 -14.76 8.73
N VAL A 105 20.17 -14.97 7.80
CA VAL A 105 19.93 -16.27 7.13
C VAL A 105 20.66 -16.38 5.78
N GLY A 106 21.21 -15.27 5.27
CA GLY A 106 21.84 -15.21 3.95
C GLY A 106 20.84 -15.33 2.77
N ASN A 107 19.59 -14.88 2.94
CA ASN A 107 18.55 -15.00 1.93
C ASN A 107 18.24 -13.64 1.28
N PHE A 108 18.85 -13.37 0.13
CA PHE A 108 18.64 -12.15 -0.65
C PHE A 108 17.18 -11.91 -1.03
N ASN A 109 16.43 -12.96 -1.42
CA ASN A 109 15.04 -12.82 -1.85
C ASN A 109 14.13 -12.27 -0.75
N LEU A 110 14.43 -12.57 0.52
CA LEU A 110 13.68 -12.03 1.65
C LEU A 110 13.90 -10.52 1.81
N SER A 111 15.09 -10.02 1.50
CA SER A 111 15.34 -8.56 1.48
C SER A 111 14.65 -7.86 0.31
N ILE A 112 14.62 -8.48 -0.87
CA ILE A 112 13.83 -7.97 -2.01
C ILE A 112 12.35 -7.91 -1.64
N PHE A 113 11.82 -8.92 -0.95
CA PHE A 113 10.46 -8.91 -0.44
C PHE A 113 10.22 -7.78 0.57
N SER A 114 11.16 -7.48 1.45
CA SER A 114 11.05 -6.35 2.38
C SER A 114 11.00 -5.00 1.65
N MET A 115 11.78 -4.83 0.59
CA MET A 115 11.74 -3.65 -0.26
C MET A 115 10.41 -3.54 -1.04
N LEU A 116 9.89 -4.68 -1.53
CA LEU A 116 8.57 -4.75 -2.15
C LEU A 116 7.47 -4.30 -1.19
N LEU A 117 7.55 -4.69 0.07
CA LEU A 117 6.59 -4.27 1.11
C LEU A 117 6.56 -2.74 1.25
N ILE A 118 7.71 -2.06 1.26
CA ILE A 118 7.78 -0.60 1.25
C ILE A 118 7.18 -0.04 -0.05
N GLY A 119 7.52 -0.62 -1.20
CA GLY A 119 7.01 -0.21 -2.51
C GLY A 119 5.48 -0.27 -2.58
N ILE A 120 4.88 -1.39 -2.19
CA ILE A 120 3.41 -1.57 -2.15
C ILE A 120 2.76 -0.59 -1.16
N THR A 121 3.39 -0.36 -0.02
CA THR A 121 2.87 0.59 0.97
C THR A 121 2.83 2.00 0.39
N CYS A 122 3.91 2.47 -0.24
CA CYS A 122 3.95 3.77 -0.91
C CYS A 122 2.99 3.85 -2.10
N PHE A 123 2.87 2.78 -2.88
CA PHE A 123 1.91 2.67 -3.98
C PHE A 123 0.47 2.88 -3.49
N SER A 124 0.10 2.31 -2.34
CA SER A 124 -1.23 2.46 -1.76
C SER A 124 -1.62 3.90 -1.41
N TYR A 125 -0.65 4.80 -1.17
CA TYR A 125 -0.92 6.20 -0.85
C TYR A 125 -1.52 6.97 -2.02
N TYR A 126 -1.20 6.55 -3.24
CA TYR A 126 -1.67 7.18 -4.47
C TYR A 126 -2.87 6.46 -5.11
N SER A 127 -3.38 5.40 -4.50
CA SER A 127 -4.56 4.68 -5.02
C SER A 127 -5.87 5.45 -4.83
N LYS A 128 -5.94 6.36 -3.87
CA LYS A 128 -7.15 7.16 -3.58
C LYS A 128 -7.07 8.54 -4.21
N ILE A 129 -8.22 9.00 -4.72
CA ILE A 129 -8.36 10.34 -5.26
C ILE A 129 -8.46 11.35 -4.14
N GLU A 130 -7.87 12.51 -4.37
CA GLU A 130 -8.01 13.72 -3.57
C GLU A 130 -9.12 14.62 -4.12
N ASN A 131 -9.65 15.49 -3.28
CA ASN A 131 -10.63 16.48 -3.72
C ASN A 131 -9.97 17.48 -4.66
N GLU A 132 -10.71 17.95 -5.69
CA GLU A 132 -10.27 18.94 -6.68
C GLU A 132 -9.68 20.19 -6.04
N TYR A 133 -10.24 20.63 -4.92
CA TYR A 133 -9.74 21.77 -4.14
C TYR A 133 -8.27 21.64 -3.77
N PHE A 134 -7.81 20.43 -3.43
CA PHE A 134 -6.40 20.22 -3.09
C PHE A 134 -5.49 20.29 -4.31
N VAL A 135 -5.97 19.86 -5.48
CA VAL A 135 -5.21 19.97 -6.74
C VAL A 135 -5.11 21.42 -7.16
N TRP A 136 -6.23 22.14 -7.12
CA TRP A 136 -6.30 23.55 -7.48
C TRP A 136 -5.44 24.46 -6.57
N ASN A 137 -5.40 24.17 -5.27
CA ASN A 137 -4.61 24.94 -4.29
C ASN A 137 -3.08 24.90 -4.51
N TYR A 138 -2.58 24.02 -5.37
CA TYR A 138 -1.16 24.00 -5.73
C TYR A 138 -0.76 25.18 -6.63
N ASN A 139 -1.69 25.75 -7.37
CA ASN A 139 -1.47 26.85 -8.31
C ASN A 139 -0.26 26.61 -9.24
N LEU A 140 -0.16 25.41 -9.78
CA LEU A 140 0.88 24.95 -10.68
C LEU A 140 0.31 24.60 -12.05
N SER A 141 1.13 24.62 -13.09
CA SER A 141 0.74 24.04 -14.37
C SER A 141 0.54 22.53 -14.24
N SER A 142 -0.27 21.93 -15.11
CA SER A 142 -0.55 20.49 -15.08
C SER A 142 0.72 19.63 -15.14
N LYS A 143 1.74 20.10 -15.89
CA LYS A 143 3.04 19.42 -15.99
C LYS A 143 3.84 19.52 -14.69
N ASP A 144 3.94 20.74 -14.15
CA ASP A 144 4.70 20.99 -12.91
C ASP A 144 4.06 20.29 -11.72
N PHE A 145 2.73 20.26 -11.69
CA PHE A 145 1.99 19.53 -10.66
C PHE A 145 2.32 18.01 -10.68
N LEU A 146 2.24 17.36 -11.85
CA LEU A 146 2.58 15.94 -11.98
C LEU A 146 4.05 15.67 -11.65
N LEU A 147 4.93 16.55 -12.06
CA LEU A 147 6.36 16.44 -11.77
C LEU A 147 6.64 16.56 -10.27
N GLU A 148 6.02 17.52 -9.60
CA GLU A 148 6.18 17.71 -8.15
C GLU A 148 5.64 16.50 -7.37
N LYS A 149 4.47 15.99 -7.74
CA LYS A 149 3.89 14.77 -7.12
C LYS A 149 4.79 13.56 -7.31
N THR A 150 5.27 13.33 -8.53
CA THR A 150 6.14 12.20 -8.86
C THR A 150 7.48 12.32 -8.15
N LYS A 151 8.14 13.47 -8.26
CA LYS A 151 9.42 13.74 -7.61
C LYS A 151 9.36 13.51 -6.10
N THR A 152 8.34 14.05 -5.45
CA THR A 152 8.19 13.91 -4.00
C THR A 152 7.92 12.46 -3.59
N CYS A 153 7.11 11.73 -4.36
CA CYS A 153 6.87 10.31 -4.13
C CYS A 153 8.18 9.50 -4.21
N LEU A 154 8.95 9.71 -5.28
CA LEU A 154 10.21 8.99 -5.50
C LEU A 154 11.26 9.33 -4.43
N ILE A 155 11.38 10.59 -4.03
CA ILE A 155 12.30 11.00 -2.96
C ILE A 155 11.94 10.33 -1.63
N TYR A 156 10.66 10.34 -1.25
CA TYR A 156 10.25 9.74 0.03
C TYR A 156 10.32 8.22 0.01
N PHE A 157 9.99 7.59 -1.10
CA PHE A 157 10.21 6.16 -1.27
C PHE A 157 11.70 5.82 -1.15
N SER A 158 12.59 6.59 -1.80
CA SER A 158 14.04 6.39 -1.71
C SER A 158 14.53 6.53 -0.27
N LEU A 159 14.05 7.55 0.46
CA LEU A 159 14.43 7.77 1.86
C LEU A 159 14.03 6.58 2.74
N LEU A 160 12.83 6.03 2.55
CA LEU A 160 12.33 4.89 3.31
C LEU A 160 13.00 3.57 2.93
N SER A 161 13.37 3.39 1.67
CA SER A 161 14.08 2.18 1.20
C SER A 161 15.59 2.25 1.40
N LEU A 162 16.16 3.43 1.68
CA LEU A 162 17.59 3.65 1.83
C LEU A 162 18.27 2.70 2.85
N PRO A 163 17.73 2.45 4.05
CA PRO A 163 18.33 1.50 4.99
C PRO A 163 18.44 0.08 4.40
N ILE A 164 17.41 -0.36 3.66
CA ILE A 164 17.41 -1.67 3.01
C ILE A 164 18.46 -1.71 1.90
N ILE A 165 18.50 -0.68 1.05
CA ILE A 165 19.45 -0.60 -0.06
C ILE A 165 20.89 -0.64 0.44
N ILE A 166 21.23 0.14 1.47
CA ILE A 166 22.57 0.14 2.05
C ILE A 166 22.92 -1.25 2.61
N THR A 167 22.02 -1.86 3.36
CA THR A 167 22.22 -3.19 3.94
C THR A 167 22.47 -4.22 2.83
N LEU A 168 21.66 -4.22 1.77
CA LEU A 168 21.81 -5.14 0.64
C LEU A 168 23.11 -4.91 -0.13
N ALA A 169 23.47 -3.67 -0.38
CA ALA A 169 24.71 -3.33 -1.08
C ALA A 169 25.96 -3.79 -0.32
N VAL A 170 25.91 -3.82 1.02
CA VAL A 170 27.03 -4.28 1.86
C VAL A 170 27.09 -5.80 1.95
N TYR A 171 25.96 -6.47 2.19
CA TYR A 171 25.95 -7.90 2.49
C TYR A 171 25.73 -8.79 1.26
N PHE A 172 25.09 -8.27 0.21
CA PHE A 172 24.74 -8.99 -1.02
C PHE A 172 25.29 -8.28 -2.26
N PHE A 173 26.54 -7.87 -2.21
CA PHE A 173 27.18 -7.10 -3.29
C PHE A 173 27.11 -7.79 -4.65
N ASN A 174 27.20 -9.12 -4.69
CA ASN A 174 27.11 -9.91 -5.92
C ASN A 174 25.73 -9.86 -6.61
N GLU A 175 24.70 -9.43 -5.90
CA GLU A 175 23.30 -9.37 -6.37
C GLU A 175 22.86 -7.90 -6.61
N ILE A 176 23.81 -6.98 -6.67
CA ILE A 176 23.52 -5.54 -6.75
C ILE A 176 22.77 -5.16 -8.02
N ASP A 177 23.03 -5.87 -9.12
CA ASP A 177 22.36 -5.67 -10.40
C ASP A 177 20.85 -5.92 -10.29
N ILE A 178 20.47 -7.01 -9.60
CA ILE A 178 19.08 -7.36 -9.36
C ILE A 178 18.41 -6.30 -8.46
N LEU A 179 19.13 -5.83 -7.44
CA LEU A 179 18.66 -4.76 -6.56
C LEU A 179 18.34 -3.47 -7.34
N ILE A 180 19.26 -3.04 -8.23
CA ILE A 180 19.09 -1.85 -9.04
C ILE A 180 17.87 -1.99 -9.97
N VAL A 181 17.76 -3.10 -10.67
CA VAL A 181 16.62 -3.36 -11.56
C VAL A 181 15.31 -3.33 -10.79
N PHE A 182 15.26 -3.98 -9.61
CA PHE A 182 14.07 -4.01 -8.79
C PHE A 182 13.69 -2.62 -8.25
N PHE A 183 14.68 -1.82 -7.85
CA PHE A 183 14.47 -0.44 -7.40
C PHE A 183 13.92 0.45 -8.52
N LEU A 184 14.46 0.33 -9.74
CA LEU A 184 13.96 1.04 -10.91
C LEU A 184 12.53 0.62 -11.28
N LEU A 185 12.20 -0.67 -11.15
CA LEU A 185 10.83 -1.17 -11.31
C LEU A 185 9.87 -0.55 -10.29
N CYS A 186 10.26 -0.44 -9.02
CA CYS A 186 9.44 0.26 -8.02
C CYS A 186 9.18 1.72 -8.41
N TYR A 187 10.18 2.42 -8.95
CA TYR A 187 10.02 3.78 -9.46
C TYR A 187 9.03 3.84 -10.62
N ALA A 188 9.13 2.92 -11.57
CA ALA A 188 8.23 2.85 -12.71
C ALA A 188 6.78 2.62 -12.26
N TYR A 189 6.54 1.70 -11.31
CA TYR A 189 5.21 1.45 -10.77
C TYR A 189 4.65 2.64 -9.99
N LEU A 190 5.46 3.29 -9.15
CA LEU A 190 5.04 4.50 -8.42
C LEU A 190 4.68 5.65 -9.37
N THR A 191 5.45 5.84 -10.43
CA THR A 191 5.16 6.83 -11.47
C THR A 191 3.87 6.48 -12.21
N THR A 192 3.69 5.21 -12.56
CA THR A 192 2.51 4.73 -13.29
C THR A 192 1.23 4.93 -12.48
N ILE A 193 1.22 4.60 -11.17
CA ILE A 193 0.01 4.79 -10.35
C ILE A 193 -0.37 6.26 -10.20
N ILE A 194 0.62 7.16 -10.07
CA ILE A 194 0.37 8.60 -10.02
C ILE A 194 -0.27 9.07 -11.32
N PHE A 195 0.30 8.72 -12.47
CA PHE A 195 -0.25 9.13 -13.76
C PHE A 195 -1.61 8.47 -14.04
N ALA A 196 -1.81 7.20 -13.69
CA ALA A 196 -3.10 6.52 -13.81
C ALA A 196 -4.17 7.22 -12.96
N LYS A 197 -3.85 7.60 -11.72
CA LYS A 197 -4.73 8.37 -10.85
C LYS A 197 -5.22 9.66 -11.53
N TYR A 198 -4.31 10.47 -12.04
CA TYR A 198 -4.66 11.76 -12.63
C TYR A 198 -5.21 11.66 -14.04
N SER A 199 -5.03 10.54 -14.73
CA SER A 199 -5.65 10.32 -16.06
C SER A 199 -7.16 10.11 -15.99
N SER A 200 -7.70 9.72 -14.83
CA SER A 200 -9.15 9.60 -14.58
C SER A 200 -9.72 10.75 -13.75
N PHE A 201 -8.85 11.60 -13.19
CA PHE A 201 -9.26 12.70 -12.32
C PHE A 201 -10.34 13.58 -12.97
N PRO A 202 -11.41 14.03 -12.27
CA PRO A 202 -11.65 13.90 -10.83
C PRO A 202 -12.32 12.59 -10.38
N ASN A 203 -12.58 11.68 -11.30
CA ASN A 203 -13.20 10.38 -11.01
C ASN A 203 -12.14 9.38 -10.52
N GLU A 204 -12.58 8.34 -9.82
CA GLU A 204 -11.73 7.22 -9.44
C GLU A 204 -11.17 6.50 -10.66
N MET A 205 -10.03 5.84 -10.49
CA MET A 205 -9.43 5.04 -11.56
C MET A 205 -10.43 4.03 -12.10
N ASN A 206 -10.55 4.00 -13.42
CA ASN A 206 -11.43 3.08 -14.10
C ASN A 206 -10.92 1.63 -13.94
N MET A 207 -11.85 0.68 -13.97
CA MET A 207 -11.52 -0.75 -13.89
C MET A 207 -10.51 -1.18 -14.96
N SER A 208 -10.60 -0.63 -16.18
CA SER A 208 -9.65 -0.87 -17.26
C SER A 208 -8.23 -0.44 -16.92
N GLN A 209 -8.04 0.69 -16.24
CA GLN A 209 -6.71 1.13 -15.79
C GLN A 209 -6.14 0.22 -14.71
N GLY A 210 -6.99 -0.23 -13.78
CA GLY A 210 -6.61 -1.23 -12.78
C GLY A 210 -6.16 -2.54 -13.42
N ILE A 211 -6.87 -3.01 -14.45
CA ILE A 211 -6.51 -4.22 -15.20
C ILE A 211 -5.17 -4.02 -15.94
N LEU A 212 -4.95 -2.88 -16.59
CA LEU A 212 -3.68 -2.59 -17.27
C LEU A 212 -2.50 -2.60 -16.31
N ILE A 213 -2.65 -1.98 -15.12
CA ILE A 213 -1.63 -2.02 -14.07
C ILE A 213 -1.41 -3.47 -13.60
N ALA A 214 -2.48 -4.26 -13.40
CA ALA A 214 -2.37 -5.65 -13.00
C ALA A 214 -1.62 -6.51 -14.05
N ILE A 215 -1.88 -6.31 -15.33
CA ILE A 215 -1.16 -6.98 -16.43
C ILE A 215 0.31 -6.62 -16.42
N SER A 216 0.67 -5.37 -16.06
CA SER A 216 2.08 -4.94 -15.99
C SER A 216 2.87 -5.70 -14.92
N PHE A 217 2.25 -6.23 -13.87
CA PHE A 217 2.95 -7.10 -12.90
C PHE A 217 3.39 -8.43 -13.51
N ALA A 218 2.64 -8.95 -14.50
CA ALA A 218 3.05 -10.15 -15.21
C ALA A 218 4.12 -9.87 -16.29
N PHE A 219 4.08 -8.68 -16.90
CA PHE A 219 5.02 -8.27 -17.94
C PHE A 219 5.49 -6.81 -17.74
N PRO A 220 6.48 -6.57 -16.85
CA PRO A 220 6.94 -5.23 -16.50
C PRO A 220 7.36 -4.32 -17.66
N PRO A 221 7.96 -4.80 -18.78
CA PRO A 221 8.35 -3.93 -19.89
C PRO A 221 7.19 -3.11 -20.51
N ILE A 222 5.94 -3.54 -20.31
CA ILE A 222 4.76 -2.82 -20.80
C ILE A 222 4.59 -1.43 -20.13
N LEU A 223 5.24 -1.21 -18.97
CA LEU A 223 5.26 0.10 -18.30
C LEU A 223 5.88 1.20 -19.19
N LEU A 224 6.80 0.85 -20.08
CA LEU A 224 7.38 1.81 -21.05
C LEU A 224 6.32 2.41 -21.97
N ILE A 225 5.22 1.68 -22.20
CA ILE A 225 4.07 2.15 -22.99
C ILE A 225 3.06 2.87 -22.09
N PHE A 226 2.78 2.32 -20.90
CA PHE A 226 1.73 2.86 -20.02
C PHE A 226 2.12 4.20 -19.40
N ILE A 227 3.38 4.40 -19.04
CA ILE A 227 3.83 5.67 -18.47
C ILE A 227 3.54 6.86 -19.39
N PRO A 228 3.99 6.89 -20.66
CA PRO A 228 3.70 8.01 -21.55
C PRO A 228 2.22 8.13 -21.91
N LEU A 229 1.49 7.01 -21.99
CA LEU A 229 0.06 7.00 -22.27
C LEU A 229 -0.71 7.69 -21.12
N PHE A 230 -0.53 7.23 -19.89
CA PHE A 230 -1.19 7.82 -18.73
C PHE A 230 -0.72 9.26 -18.47
N TYR A 231 0.54 9.57 -18.70
CA TYR A 231 1.06 10.95 -18.62
C TYR A 231 0.31 11.90 -19.56
N SER A 232 0.18 11.53 -20.83
CA SER A 232 -0.54 12.35 -21.82
C SER A 232 -2.00 12.55 -21.44
N GLN A 233 -2.67 11.49 -20.97
CA GLN A 233 -4.06 11.56 -20.52
C GLN A 233 -4.21 12.44 -19.26
N SER A 234 -3.28 12.32 -18.31
CA SER A 234 -3.28 13.12 -17.08
C SER A 234 -3.15 14.62 -17.37
N ILE A 235 -2.24 15.00 -18.26
CA ILE A 235 -2.10 16.41 -18.66
C ILE A 235 -3.39 16.94 -19.26
N LYS A 236 -4.02 16.18 -20.17
CA LYS A 236 -5.29 16.60 -20.78
C LYS A 236 -6.38 16.80 -19.73
N LYS A 237 -6.49 15.89 -18.77
CA LYS A 237 -7.49 15.99 -17.70
C LYS A 237 -7.21 17.10 -16.70
N LEU A 238 -5.96 17.27 -16.29
CA LEU A 238 -5.60 18.35 -15.37
C LEU A 238 -5.73 19.73 -16.01
N ASN A 239 -5.46 19.87 -17.32
CA ASN A 239 -5.66 21.14 -18.00
C ASN A 239 -7.11 21.62 -18.00
N THR A 240 -8.09 20.70 -18.03
CA THR A 240 -9.51 21.08 -17.95
C THR A 240 -9.92 21.58 -16.56
N ILE A 241 -9.11 21.32 -15.53
CA ILE A 241 -9.42 21.68 -14.14
C ILE A 241 -8.57 22.88 -13.67
N LEU A 242 -7.31 22.93 -14.10
CA LEU A 242 -6.37 23.96 -13.65
C LEU A 242 -6.37 25.23 -14.53
N ASN A 243 -6.91 25.14 -15.76
CA ASN A 243 -6.98 26.25 -16.71
C ASN A 243 -8.38 26.87 -16.85
N ASP A 244 -9.38 26.34 -16.11
CA ASP A 244 -10.69 26.96 -15.91
C ASP A 244 -10.69 27.80 -14.60
#